data_b3ffff52b5d6c7499afabd143d177b09
#
_entry.id   b3ffff52b5d6c7499afabd143d177b09
#
_cell.length_a   1.000
_cell.length_b   1.000
_cell.length_c   1.000
_cell.angle_alpha   90.00
_cell.angle_beta   90.00
_cell.angle_gamma   90.00
#
_symmetry.space_group_name_H-M   'P 1'
#
loop_
_entity.id
_entity.type
_entity.pdbx_description
1 polymer ?
#
loop_
_entity_poly.entity_id
_entity_poly.type
_entity_poly.pdbx_seq_one_letter_code
_entity_poly.pdbx_strand_id
1 'polypeptide(L)'
;MTAAAGFDPTGPYRLDPDVALRPEPFGALAYHYGSRRLTFLRSVLLAEVVRDLEHHASVDEALTASVPEPERPAYRKALASLAASRFICAR
;
A
#
# COMPACT_ATOMS: atom_id res chain seq x y z
N MET A 1 -17.47 7.65 11.48
CA MET A 1 -16.29 7.92 10.65
C MET A 1 -15.70 6.62 10.16
N THR A 2 -15.38 6.52 8.92
CA THR A 2 -14.84 5.29 8.35
C THR A 2 -13.35 5.19 8.60
N ALA A 3 -12.82 3.95 8.57
CA ALA A 3 -11.39 3.74 8.70
C ALA A 3 -10.59 4.45 7.61
N ALA A 4 -11.20 4.68 6.44
CA ALA A 4 -10.53 5.35 5.34
C ALA A 4 -10.54 6.87 5.46
N ALA A 5 -11.17 7.42 6.51
CA ALA A 5 -11.31 8.88 6.62
C ALA A 5 -9.98 9.61 6.67
N GLY A 6 -8.91 8.95 7.16
CA GLY A 6 -7.59 9.56 7.20
C GLY A 6 -6.76 9.33 5.96
N PHE A 7 -7.21 8.49 5.03
CA PHE A 7 -6.44 8.17 3.85
C PHE A 7 -6.69 9.21 2.76
N ASP A 8 -5.60 9.81 2.29
CA ASP A 8 -5.66 10.82 1.24
C ASP A 8 -4.74 10.39 0.10
N PRO A 9 -5.29 9.88 -1.02
CA PRO A 9 -4.46 9.41 -2.13
C PRO A 9 -3.65 10.52 -2.81
N THR A 10 -3.97 11.79 -2.55
CA THR A 10 -3.16 12.88 -3.07
C THR A 10 -1.96 13.18 -2.17
N GLY A 11 -1.90 12.55 -1.02
CA GLY A 11 -0.82 12.74 -0.06
C GLY A 11 0.31 11.74 -0.21
N PRO A 12 1.45 11.99 0.44
CA PRO A 12 2.60 11.10 0.40
C PRO A 12 2.47 9.98 1.44
N TYR A 13 2.78 8.75 1.01
CA TYR A 13 2.73 7.58 1.88
C TYR A 13 3.99 6.75 1.73
N ARG A 14 4.17 5.82 2.65
CA ARG A 14 5.28 4.89 2.65
C ARG A 14 4.87 3.60 3.33
N LEU A 15 5.61 2.53 3.07
CA LEU A 15 5.49 1.31 3.86
C LEU A 15 5.84 1.65 5.30
N ASP A 16 5.01 1.19 6.25
CA ASP A 16 5.28 1.44 7.66
C ASP A 16 6.64 0.86 8.03
N PRO A 17 7.47 1.59 8.80
CA PRO A 17 8.80 1.09 9.18
C PRO A 17 8.80 -0.24 9.92
N ASP A 18 7.69 -0.58 10.57
CA ASP A 18 7.56 -1.86 11.28
C ASP A 18 7.09 -2.99 10.39
N VAL A 19 6.94 -2.76 9.08
CA VAL A 19 6.48 -3.78 8.15
C VAL A 19 7.64 -4.35 7.36
N ALA A 20 7.74 -5.69 7.36
CA ALA A 20 8.63 -6.42 6.48
C ALA A 20 7.83 -7.02 5.34
N LEU A 21 8.33 -6.85 4.11
CA LEU A 21 7.74 -7.49 2.93
C LEU A 21 8.59 -8.67 2.53
N ARG A 22 7.94 -9.82 2.32
CA ARG A 22 8.61 -10.99 1.78
C ARG A 22 8.03 -11.30 0.41
N PRO A 23 8.84 -11.25 -0.65
CA PRO A 23 8.36 -11.57 -1.99
C PRO A 23 7.87 -13.00 -2.08
N GLU A 24 6.76 -13.19 -2.79
CA GLU A 24 6.18 -14.50 -3.05
C GLU A 24 5.74 -14.55 -4.51
N PRO A 25 5.58 -15.73 -5.10
CA PRO A 25 5.11 -15.81 -6.48
C PRO A 25 3.79 -15.10 -6.74
N PHE A 26 2.90 -15.06 -5.73
CA PHE A 26 1.60 -14.40 -5.86
C PHE A 26 1.66 -12.89 -5.59
N GLY A 27 2.77 -12.38 -5.07
CA GLY A 27 2.90 -10.98 -4.68
C GLY A 27 3.85 -10.81 -3.50
N ALA A 28 3.33 -10.72 -2.30
CA ALA A 28 4.15 -10.62 -1.10
C ALA A 28 3.36 -10.94 0.16
N LEU A 29 4.08 -11.32 1.19
CA LEU A 29 3.58 -11.34 2.56
C LEU A 29 4.06 -10.06 3.24
N ALA A 30 3.16 -9.38 3.92
CA ALA A 30 3.49 -8.21 4.71
C ALA A 30 3.26 -8.53 6.19
N TYR A 31 4.29 -8.37 6.99
CA TYR A 31 4.21 -8.62 8.43
C TYR A 31 4.49 -7.32 9.18
N HIS A 32 3.56 -6.95 10.04
CA HIS A 32 3.68 -5.75 10.87
C HIS A 32 4.12 -6.15 12.27
N TYR A 33 5.36 -5.83 12.63
CA TYR A 33 5.93 -6.23 13.91
C TYR A 33 5.19 -5.61 15.10
N GLY A 34 4.79 -4.37 14.98
CA GLY A 34 4.14 -3.66 16.07
C GLY A 34 2.80 -4.27 16.45
N SER A 35 1.98 -4.60 15.48
CA SER A 35 0.65 -5.16 15.72
C SER A 35 0.62 -6.69 15.64
N ARG A 36 1.72 -7.30 15.19
CA ARG A 36 1.83 -8.74 14.96
C ARG A 36 0.81 -9.25 13.96
N ARG A 37 0.45 -8.43 12.99
CA ARG A 37 -0.52 -8.78 11.96
C ARG A 37 0.19 -9.15 10.69
N LEU A 38 -0.43 -10.07 9.95
CA LEU A 38 0.06 -10.54 8.68
C LEU A 38 -1.00 -10.27 7.63
N THR A 39 -0.60 -9.78 6.46
CA THR A 39 -1.53 -9.66 5.35
C THR A 39 -0.86 -10.14 4.07
N PHE A 40 -1.68 -10.61 3.13
CA PHE A 40 -1.20 -11.03 1.81
C PHE A 40 -1.45 -9.92 0.81
N LEU A 41 -0.40 -9.57 0.08
CA LEU A 41 -0.53 -8.69 -1.09
C LEU A 41 -0.64 -9.63 -2.29
N ARG A 42 -1.86 -9.79 -2.81
CA ARG A 42 -2.17 -10.83 -3.79
C ARG A 42 -1.93 -10.40 -5.23
N SER A 43 -0.94 -9.56 -5.43
CA SER A 43 -0.57 -9.07 -6.74
C SER A 43 0.89 -8.66 -6.67
N VAL A 44 1.68 -9.14 -7.64
CA VAL A 44 3.08 -8.73 -7.74
C VAL A 44 3.15 -7.22 -7.95
N LEU A 45 2.26 -6.68 -8.77
CA LEU A 45 2.23 -5.25 -9.03
C LEU A 45 1.87 -4.45 -7.78
N LEU A 46 0.90 -4.92 -6.98
CA LEU A 46 0.56 -4.24 -5.74
C LEU A 46 1.75 -4.24 -4.78
N ALA A 47 2.47 -5.35 -4.68
CA ALA A 47 3.64 -5.43 -3.83
C ALA A 47 4.71 -4.42 -4.27
N GLU A 48 4.90 -4.26 -5.58
CA GLU A 48 5.85 -3.28 -6.11
C GLU A 48 5.40 -1.86 -5.80
N VAL A 49 4.12 -1.57 -5.98
CA VAL A 49 3.58 -0.24 -5.67
C VAL A 49 3.81 0.10 -4.20
N VAL A 50 3.50 -0.82 -3.31
CA VAL A 50 3.67 -0.60 -1.87
C VAL A 50 5.14 -0.36 -1.52
N ARG A 51 6.03 -1.19 -2.07
CA ARG A 51 7.47 -1.06 -1.80
C ARG A 51 8.02 0.28 -2.28
N ASP A 52 7.55 0.75 -3.43
CA ASP A 52 8.09 1.95 -4.05
C ASP A 52 7.33 3.23 -3.68
N LEU A 53 6.34 3.11 -2.81
CA LEU A 53 5.43 4.21 -2.49
C LEU A 53 6.17 5.45 -1.99
N GLU A 54 7.22 5.26 -1.21
CA GLU A 54 7.99 6.37 -0.65
C GLU A 54 8.73 7.20 -1.71
N HIS A 55 8.90 6.65 -2.91
CA HIS A 55 9.60 7.32 -4.00
C HIS A 55 8.68 8.17 -4.87
N HIS A 56 7.41 8.26 -4.52
CA HIS A 56 6.42 9.04 -5.25
C HIS A 56 5.85 10.15 -4.36
N ALA A 57 5.48 11.26 -4.98
CA ALA A 57 4.94 12.40 -4.25
C ALA A 57 3.58 12.11 -3.64
N SER A 58 2.83 11.16 -4.22
CA SER A 58 1.50 10.80 -3.73
C SER A 58 1.17 9.38 -4.13
N VAL A 59 0.14 8.84 -3.49
CA VAL A 59 -0.41 7.54 -3.87
C VAL A 59 -0.88 7.58 -5.33
N ASP A 60 -1.59 8.63 -5.72
CA ASP A 60 -2.10 8.76 -7.09
C ASP A 60 -0.96 8.79 -8.10
N GLU A 61 0.14 9.46 -7.78
CA GLU A 61 1.30 9.47 -8.68
C GLU A 61 1.88 8.06 -8.84
N ALA A 62 2.00 7.32 -7.75
CA ALA A 62 2.50 5.95 -7.79
C ALA A 62 1.59 5.07 -8.65
N LEU A 63 0.29 5.21 -8.52
CA LEU A 63 -0.66 4.43 -9.32
C LEU A 63 -0.59 4.82 -10.79
N THR A 64 -0.49 6.10 -11.07
CA THR A 64 -0.38 6.57 -12.46
C THR A 64 0.88 6.04 -13.12
N ALA A 65 1.97 5.95 -12.37
CA ALA A 65 3.25 5.49 -12.91
C ALA A 65 3.27 3.99 -13.21
N SER A 66 2.52 3.19 -12.44
CA SER A 66 2.72 1.74 -12.43
C SER A 66 1.48 0.92 -12.78
N VAL A 67 0.28 1.47 -12.62
CA VAL A 67 -0.96 0.69 -12.71
C VAL A 67 -1.79 1.18 -13.89
N PRO A 68 -2.27 0.26 -14.75
CA PRO A 68 -3.18 0.64 -15.84
C PRO A 68 -4.43 1.33 -15.30
N GLU A 69 -4.88 2.33 -16.03
CA GLU A 69 -5.98 3.18 -15.59
C GLU A 69 -7.22 2.43 -15.12
N PRO A 70 -7.70 1.40 -15.83
CA PRO A 70 -8.92 0.69 -15.40
C PRO A 70 -8.78 0.01 -14.04
N GLU A 71 -7.55 -0.29 -13.61
CA GLU A 71 -7.31 -1.01 -12.36
C GLU A 71 -7.02 -0.07 -11.18
N ARG A 72 -6.77 1.20 -11.44
CA ARG A 72 -6.38 2.14 -10.39
C ARG A 72 -7.40 2.27 -9.26
N PRO A 73 -8.73 2.30 -9.52
CA PRO A 73 -9.68 2.37 -8.42
C PRO A 73 -9.57 1.21 -7.45
N ALA A 74 -9.36 -0.01 -7.95
CA ALA A 74 -9.22 -1.19 -7.11
C ALA A 74 -7.94 -1.10 -6.28
N TYR A 75 -6.83 -0.65 -6.88
CA TYR A 75 -5.58 -0.48 -6.18
C TYR A 75 -5.66 0.62 -5.13
N ARG A 76 -6.34 1.72 -5.45
CA ARG A 76 -6.54 2.79 -4.48
C ARG A 76 -7.31 2.28 -3.26
N LYS A 77 -8.33 1.46 -3.50
CA LYS A 77 -9.10 0.85 -2.42
C LYS A 77 -8.23 -0.09 -1.58
N ALA A 78 -7.39 -0.89 -2.22
CA ALA A 78 -6.47 -1.78 -1.52
C ALA A 78 -5.50 -0.98 -0.65
N LEU A 79 -4.96 0.12 -1.16
CA LEU A 79 -4.05 0.96 -0.40
C LEU A 79 -4.75 1.65 0.76
N ALA A 80 -6.01 2.06 0.58
CA ALA A 80 -6.79 2.61 1.68
C ALA A 80 -6.95 1.60 2.81
N SER A 81 -7.19 0.34 2.46
CA SER A 81 -7.30 -0.74 3.44
C SER A 81 -5.98 -0.96 4.17
N LEU A 82 -4.86 -0.93 3.43
CA LEU A 82 -3.54 -1.07 4.05
C LEU A 82 -3.22 0.11 4.98
N ALA A 83 -3.66 1.31 4.62
CA ALA A 83 -3.50 2.47 5.49
C ALA A 83 -4.32 2.32 6.77
N ALA A 84 -5.55 1.82 6.66
CA ALA A 84 -6.41 1.60 7.82
C ALA A 84 -5.82 0.58 8.77
N SER A 85 -5.11 -0.42 8.25
CA SER A 85 -4.45 -1.47 9.04
C SER A 85 -3.02 -1.09 9.42
N ARG A 86 -2.56 0.09 9.04
CA ARG A 86 -1.23 0.61 9.34
C ARG A 86 -0.10 -0.17 8.69
N PHE A 87 -0.34 -0.82 7.57
CA PHE A 87 0.73 -1.40 6.78
C PHE A 87 1.43 -0.35 5.93
N ILE A 88 0.71 0.72 5.56
CA ILE A 88 1.32 1.92 5.00
C ILE A 88 0.91 3.12 5.86
N CYS A 89 1.74 4.15 5.88
CA CYS A 89 1.48 5.33 6.68
C CYS A 89 1.89 6.59 5.93
N ALA A 90 1.31 7.71 6.33
CA ALA A 90 1.64 9.01 5.75
C ALA A 90 3.08 9.38 6.09
N ARG A 91 3.74 10.04 5.14
CA ARG A 91 5.09 10.58 5.33
C ARG A 91 5.04 12.01 5.82
#